data_33ce65587baf8f5720812ecbe689c4c5
#
_entry.id   33ce65587baf8f5720812ecbe689c4c5
#
_cell.length_a   1.000
_cell.length_b   1.000
_cell.length_c   1.000
_cell.angle_alpha   90.00
_cell.angle_beta   90.00
_cell.angle_gamma   90.00
#
_symmetry.space_group_name_H-M   'P 1'
#
loop_
_entity.id
_entity.type
_entity.pdbx_description
1 polymer ?
#
loop_
_entity_poly.entity_id
_entity_poly.type
_entity_poly.pdbx_seq_one_letter_code
_entity_poly.pdbx_strand_id
1 'polypeptide(L)'
;MKSKGRNQIYKLSGKLKSYIMWPLYVGIILLIVTVVMYVKDTSCGNIMLGFVMLYAVVYGIMIFYLRPGIMHEMIEFSSNYSQVQHQLLYELSVPYCLLDNNGRVLWMNRIMMEKTDKKKDFRKNIQSIFPQIKPEVFPTGEDAKEMRLAYNGRDYLVEMKRIAVDALTQQVDIIETEQNNSFIAMYMFDETDINMYIQKIKDERFVVGLIYIDNYEEALESIDDVRRSLFIGLIDKRVNKYFACGSAIVRKMEKDKYLAIFRYKYLEKLMSDRFSLLEDIKSVKIGNEMTLTLSIGVGTGASDYAKNYDVAKSAMDLALGRGGA
;
A
#
# COMPACT_ATOMS: atom_id res chain seq x y z
N MET A 1 -19.19 44.23 -24.78
CA MET A 1 -18.70 43.32 -25.85
C MET A 1 -19.61 42.10 -25.86
N LYS A 2 -20.45 41.97 -26.90
CA LYS A 2 -21.44 40.89 -27.04
C LYS A 2 -20.73 39.58 -27.39
N SER A 3 -20.77 38.59 -26.52
CA SER A 3 -20.33 37.21 -26.80
C SER A 3 -21.32 36.57 -27.80
N LYS A 4 -20.85 36.29 -29.00
CA LYS A 4 -21.54 35.48 -30.02
C LYS A 4 -21.63 34.02 -29.48
N GLY A 5 -22.83 33.64 -29.03
CA GLY A 5 -23.14 32.24 -28.75
C GLY A 5 -22.99 31.39 -30.01
N ARG A 6 -21.98 30.57 -30.07
CA ARG A 6 -21.80 29.51 -31.08
C ARG A 6 -22.84 28.44 -30.79
N ASN A 7 -23.88 28.33 -31.60
CA ASN A 7 -24.81 27.19 -31.61
C ASN A 7 -24.02 25.94 -31.96
N GLN A 8 -23.53 25.24 -30.94
CA GLN A 8 -23.06 23.87 -31.13
C GLN A 8 -24.30 22.96 -31.22
N ILE A 9 -24.54 22.47 -32.42
CA ILE A 9 -25.56 21.45 -32.69
C ILE A 9 -25.03 20.14 -32.13
N TYR A 10 -25.42 19.81 -30.90
CA TYR A 10 -25.11 18.53 -30.28
C TYR A 10 -25.89 17.42 -31.03
N LYS A 11 -25.16 16.52 -31.67
CA LYS A 11 -25.72 15.39 -32.41
C LYS A 11 -26.09 14.32 -31.34
N LEU A 12 -27.38 14.20 -31.03
CA LEU A 12 -27.88 13.13 -30.18
C LEU A 12 -27.62 11.77 -30.84
N SER A 13 -26.92 10.88 -30.15
CA SER A 13 -26.73 9.49 -30.55
C SER A 13 -27.28 8.53 -29.52
N GLY A 14 -27.62 7.29 -29.89
CA GLY A 14 -28.07 6.24 -29.01
C GLY A 14 -29.58 6.19 -28.73
N LYS A 15 -29.96 5.49 -27.67
CA LYS A 15 -31.35 5.19 -27.27
C LYS A 15 -32.22 6.44 -27.08
N LEU A 16 -31.62 7.55 -26.63
CA LEU A 16 -32.34 8.82 -26.43
C LEU A 16 -32.88 9.40 -27.73
N LYS A 17 -32.12 9.30 -28.82
CA LYS A 17 -32.58 9.71 -30.17
C LYS A 17 -33.80 8.87 -30.57
N SER A 18 -33.80 7.59 -30.32
CA SER A 18 -34.91 6.70 -30.64
C SER A 18 -36.19 7.09 -29.87
N TYR A 19 -36.09 7.42 -28.56
CA TYR A 19 -37.23 7.89 -27.78
C TYR A 19 -37.84 9.20 -28.31
N ILE A 20 -37.00 10.16 -28.70
CA ILE A 20 -37.47 11.45 -29.25
C ILE A 20 -38.07 11.27 -30.63
N MET A 21 -37.64 10.25 -31.39
CA MET A 21 -38.16 9.97 -32.73
C MET A 21 -39.42 9.09 -32.73
N TRP A 22 -39.75 8.41 -31.63
CA TRP A 22 -40.91 7.52 -31.55
C TRP A 22 -42.24 8.16 -31.94
N PRO A 23 -42.59 9.37 -31.46
CA PRO A 23 -43.82 10.02 -31.86
C PRO A 23 -43.90 10.33 -33.36
N LEU A 24 -42.75 10.54 -34.04
CA LEU A 24 -42.71 10.76 -35.48
C LEU A 24 -43.14 9.50 -36.25
N TYR A 25 -42.75 8.29 -35.78
CA TYR A 25 -43.21 7.04 -36.38
C TYR A 25 -44.71 6.85 -36.19
N VAL A 26 -45.27 7.22 -35.04
CA VAL A 26 -46.70 7.20 -34.77
C VAL A 26 -47.43 8.16 -35.75
N GLY A 27 -46.86 9.36 -35.98
CA GLY A 27 -47.41 10.30 -36.97
C GLY A 27 -47.45 9.76 -38.40
N ILE A 28 -46.40 9.03 -38.81
CA ILE A 28 -46.40 8.36 -40.13
C ILE A 28 -47.51 7.30 -40.24
N ILE A 29 -47.69 6.51 -39.21
CA ILE A 29 -48.77 5.48 -39.17
C ILE A 29 -50.12 6.15 -39.27
N LEU A 30 -50.36 7.24 -38.52
CA LEU A 30 -51.62 8.00 -38.57
C LEU A 30 -51.90 8.57 -39.99
N LEU A 31 -50.86 9.06 -40.68
CA LEU A 31 -50.93 9.51 -42.05
C LEU A 31 -51.38 8.38 -43.02
N ILE A 32 -50.79 7.21 -42.89
CA ILE A 32 -51.15 6.04 -43.72
C ILE A 32 -52.64 5.66 -43.51
N VAL A 33 -53.05 5.62 -42.23
CA VAL A 33 -54.47 5.34 -41.87
C VAL A 33 -55.40 6.38 -42.46
N THR A 34 -55.02 7.66 -42.44
CA THR A 34 -55.83 8.75 -43.05
C THR A 34 -56.03 8.55 -44.55
N VAL A 35 -55.00 8.13 -45.29
CA VAL A 35 -55.06 7.84 -46.71
C VAL A 35 -56.05 6.68 -46.99
N VAL A 36 -55.99 5.61 -46.19
CA VAL A 36 -56.91 4.45 -46.31
C VAL A 36 -58.37 4.87 -46.07
N MET A 37 -58.61 5.73 -45.06
CA MET A 37 -59.97 6.25 -44.78
C MET A 37 -60.50 7.14 -45.89
N TYR A 38 -59.66 7.96 -46.54
CA TYR A 38 -60.03 8.79 -47.66
C TYR A 38 -60.51 7.98 -48.88
N VAL A 39 -59.89 6.80 -49.09
CA VAL A 39 -60.29 5.87 -50.19
C VAL A 39 -61.68 5.24 -49.94
N LYS A 40 -62.07 5.07 -48.65
CA LYS A 40 -63.35 4.44 -48.28
C LYS A 40 -64.49 5.44 -48.19
N ASP A 41 -64.30 6.59 -47.54
CA ASP A 41 -65.31 7.62 -47.35
C ASP A 41 -64.63 9.00 -47.11
N THR A 42 -64.96 10.00 -47.98
CA THR A 42 -64.40 11.33 -47.92
C THR A 42 -64.72 12.06 -46.61
N SER A 43 -65.90 11.79 -46.01
CA SER A 43 -66.30 12.42 -44.76
C SER A 43 -65.47 11.92 -43.59
N CYS A 44 -65.23 10.63 -43.50
CA CYS A 44 -64.36 10.00 -42.49
C CYS A 44 -62.88 10.45 -42.67
N GLY A 45 -62.42 10.57 -43.92
CA GLY A 45 -61.11 11.04 -44.26
C GLY A 45 -60.81 12.48 -43.73
N ASN A 46 -61.79 13.39 -43.87
CA ASN A 46 -61.67 14.76 -43.40
C ASN A 46 -61.58 14.85 -41.88
N ILE A 47 -62.36 14.03 -41.14
CA ILE A 47 -62.26 13.98 -39.67
C ILE A 47 -60.91 13.47 -39.21
N MET A 48 -60.40 12.39 -39.88
CA MET A 48 -59.11 11.82 -39.56
C MET A 48 -57.94 12.80 -39.84
N LEU A 49 -58.05 13.57 -40.95
CA LEU A 49 -57.10 14.63 -41.26
C LEU A 49 -57.03 15.70 -40.13
N GLY A 50 -58.20 16.06 -39.56
CA GLY A 50 -58.27 16.98 -38.41
C GLY A 50 -57.50 16.44 -37.21
N PHE A 51 -57.63 15.13 -36.90
CA PHE A 51 -56.86 14.50 -35.82
C PHE A 51 -55.33 14.47 -36.08
N VAL A 52 -54.93 14.20 -37.34
CA VAL A 52 -53.49 14.26 -37.73
C VAL A 52 -52.90 15.64 -37.58
N MET A 53 -53.68 16.68 -38.00
CA MET A 53 -53.27 18.07 -37.82
C MET A 53 -53.11 18.45 -36.34
N LEU A 54 -54.10 18.06 -35.52
CA LEU A 54 -54.01 18.27 -34.06
C LEU A 54 -52.79 17.55 -33.48
N TYR A 55 -52.54 16.31 -33.85
CA TYR A 55 -51.37 15.54 -33.44
C TYR A 55 -50.06 16.25 -33.82
N ALA A 56 -49.94 16.74 -35.05
CA ALA A 56 -48.76 17.47 -35.54
C ALA A 56 -48.49 18.75 -34.75
N VAL A 57 -49.56 19.50 -34.41
CA VAL A 57 -49.45 20.71 -33.57
C VAL A 57 -48.96 20.34 -32.15
N VAL A 58 -49.56 19.34 -31.52
CA VAL A 58 -49.13 18.86 -30.16
C VAL A 58 -47.70 18.38 -30.18
N TYR A 59 -47.31 17.61 -31.22
CA TYR A 59 -45.93 17.12 -31.36
C TYR A 59 -44.96 18.27 -31.60
N GLY A 60 -45.31 19.27 -32.40
CA GLY A 60 -44.51 20.47 -32.62
C GLY A 60 -44.27 21.26 -31.33
N ILE A 61 -45.33 21.44 -30.52
CA ILE A 61 -45.25 22.09 -29.22
C ILE A 61 -44.32 21.27 -28.27
N MET A 62 -44.50 19.97 -28.26
CA MET A 62 -43.68 19.07 -27.45
C MET A 62 -42.19 19.15 -27.81
N ILE A 63 -41.83 19.14 -29.10
CA ILE A 63 -40.44 19.28 -29.54
C ILE A 63 -39.89 20.66 -29.16
N PHE A 64 -40.67 21.72 -29.32
CA PHE A 64 -40.20 23.09 -29.10
C PHE A 64 -40.00 23.40 -27.62
N TYR A 65 -40.87 22.93 -26.73
CA TYR A 65 -40.82 23.25 -25.31
C TYR A 65 -40.11 22.20 -24.44
N LEU A 66 -40.31 20.89 -24.63
CA LEU A 66 -39.73 19.87 -23.79
C LEU A 66 -38.29 19.51 -24.13
N ARG A 67 -37.94 19.53 -25.44
CA ARG A 67 -36.62 19.11 -25.89
C ARG A 67 -35.47 19.97 -25.32
N PRO A 68 -35.55 21.32 -25.28
CA PRO A 68 -34.50 22.16 -24.70
C PRO A 68 -34.37 21.94 -23.17
N GLY A 69 -35.48 21.76 -22.46
CA GLY A 69 -35.50 21.54 -21.03
C GLY A 69 -34.77 20.25 -20.64
N ILE A 70 -35.15 19.12 -21.24
CA ILE A 70 -34.53 17.81 -20.98
C ILE A 70 -33.03 17.85 -21.30
N MET A 71 -32.63 18.47 -22.38
CA MET A 71 -31.21 18.61 -22.73
C MET A 71 -30.45 19.45 -21.71
N HIS A 72 -31.05 20.52 -21.23
CA HIS A 72 -30.42 21.38 -20.21
C HIS A 72 -30.23 20.65 -18.88
N GLU A 73 -31.26 19.97 -18.39
CA GLU A 73 -31.19 19.16 -17.18
C GLU A 73 -30.17 18.01 -17.28
N MET A 74 -30.07 17.34 -18.42
CA MET A 74 -29.08 16.29 -18.64
C MET A 74 -27.64 16.82 -18.66
N ILE A 75 -27.40 17.99 -19.28
CA ILE A 75 -26.08 18.63 -19.29
C ILE A 75 -25.73 19.07 -17.86
N GLU A 76 -26.67 19.67 -17.15
CA GLU A 76 -26.46 20.10 -15.77
C GLU A 76 -26.21 18.92 -14.85
N PHE A 77 -26.98 17.84 -14.94
CA PHE A 77 -26.75 16.60 -14.19
C PHE A 77 -25.38 15.99 -14.51
N SER A 78 -25.00 15.89 -15.78
CA SER A 78 -23.69 15.34 -16.19
C SER A 78 -22.54 16.22 -15.68
N SER A 79 -22.70 17.54 -15.73
CA SER A 79 -21.70 18.49 -15.20
C SER A 79 -21.56 18.38 -13.70
N ASN A 80 -22.68 18.37 -12.97
CA ASN A 80 -22.69 18.24 -11.50
C ASN A 80 -22.11 16.89 -11.06
N TYR A 81 -22.46 15.80 -11.74
CA TYR A 81 -21.92 14.47 -11.45
C TYR A 81 -20.40 14.41 -11.67
N SER A 82 -19.91 14.99 -12.78
CA SER A 82 -18.47 15.09 -13.05
C SER A 82 -17.73 15.93 -12.01
N GLN A 83 -18.35 17.06 -11.53
CA GLN A 83 -17.79 17.88 -10.48
C GLN A 83 -17.70 17.13 -9.17
N VAL A 84 -18.73 16.38 -8.79
CA VAL A 84 -18.74 15.57 -7.55
C VAL A 84 -17.66 14.49 -7.62
N GLN A 85 -17.53 13.77 -8.74
CA GLN A 85 -16.47 12.78 -8.93
C GLN A 85 -15.08 13.42 -8.82
N HIS A 86 -14.88 14.56 -9.45
CA HIS A 86 -13.61 15.27 -9.37
C HIS A 86 -13.29 15.75 -7.96
N GLN A 87 -14.29 16.25 -7.23
CA GLN A 87 -14.15 16.67 -5.85
C GLN A 87 -13.78 15.48 -4.93
N LEU A 88 -14.45 14.34 -5.08
CA LEU A 88 -14.16 13.14 -4.30
C LEU A 88 -12.71 12.65 -4.52
N LEU A 89 -12.24 12.61 -5.76
CA LEU A 89 -10.86 12.24 -6.07
C LEU A 89 -9.86 13.27 -5.53
N TYR A 90 -10.20 14.56 -5.60
CA TYR A 90 -9.33 15.63 -5.11
C TYR A 90 -9.16 15.58 -3.58
N GLU A 91 -10.22 15.24 -2.84
CA GLU A 91 -10.24 15.16 -1.38
C GLU A 91 -9.89 13.77 -0.83
N LEU A 92 -9.58 12.81 -1.70
CA LEU A 92 -9.16 11.48 -1.26
C LEU A 92 -8.00 11.58 -0.26
N SER A 93 -8.11 10.91 0.89
CA SER A 93 -7.14 10.97 1.99
C SER A 93 -5.80 10.29 1.68
N VAL A 94 -5.74 9.48 0.63
CA VAL A 94 -4.52 8.82 0.17
C VAL A 94 -3.87 9.70 -0.90
N PRO A 95 -2.55 9.98 -0.82
CA PRO A 95 -1.82 10.64 -1.89
C PRO A 95 -1.98 9.87 -3.20
N TYR A 96 -2.50 10.56 -4.21
CA TYR A 96 -2.85 9.97 -5.49
C TYR A 96 -2.44 10.86 -6.66
N CYS A 97 -1.89 10.27 -7.71
CA CYS A 97 -1.65 10.97 -8.95
C CYS A 97 -1.90 10.09 -10.17
N LEU A 98 -2.20 10.74 -11.30
CA LEU A 98 -2.29 10.14 -12.62
C LEU A 98 -1.07 10.52 -13.45
N LEU A 99 -0.45 9.52 -14.07
CA LEU A 99 0.70 9.67 -14.95
C LEU A 99 0.35 9.21 -16.36
N ASP A 100 1.03 9.78 -17.36
CA ASP A 100 1.05 9.19 -18.69
C ASP A 100 2.00 7.96 -18.74
N ASN A 101 2.05 7.29 -19.89
CA ASN A 101 2.91 6.13 -20.11
C ASN A 101 4.43 6.42 -19.96
N ASN A 102 4.82 7.69 -20.05
CA ASN A 102 6.21 8.15 -19.91
C ASN A 102 6.52 8.63 -18.47
N GLY A 103 5.56 8.54 -17.54
CA GLY A 103 5.70 8.98 -16.16
C GLY A 103 5.53 10.49 -15.97
N ARG A 104 4.99 11.23 -16.97
CA ARG A 104 4.66 12.64 -16.81
C ARG A 104 3.38 12.77 -15.98
N VAL A 105 3.39 13.64 -14.99
CA VAL A 105 2.24 13.88 -14.12
C VAL A 105 1.15 14.62 -14.90
N LEU A 106 -0.01 14.00 -14.99
CA LEU A 106 -1.22 14.57 -15.60
C LEU A 106 -2.08 15.27 -14.54
N TRP A 107 -2.19 14.67 -13.37
CA TRP A 107 -3.00 15.20 -12.28
C TRP A 107 -2.54 14.65 -10.91
N MET A 108 -2.73 15.44 -9.85
CA MET A 108 -2.50 15.06 -8.46
C MET A 108 -3.68 15.51 -7.59
N ASN A 109 -4.00 14.72 -6.56
CA ASN A 109 -4.95 15.16 -5.54
C ASN A 109 -4.29 16.13 -4.52
N ARG A 110 -5.11 16.70 -3.65
CA ARG A 110 -4.68 17.69 -2.64
C ARG A 110 -3.56 17.13 -1.74
N ILE A 111 -3.74 15.93 -1.22
CA ILE A 111 -2.77 15.31 -0.29
C ILE A 111 -1.43 15.04 -0.98
N MET A 112 -1.44 14.61 -2.25
CA MET A 112 -0.20 14.41 -3.01
C MET A 112 0.55 15.72 -3.22
N MET A 113 -0.17 16.81 -3.53
CA MET A 113 0.43 18.13 -3.68
C MET A 113 1.03 18.64 -2.37
N GLU A 114 0.34 18.50 -1.24
CA GLU A 114 0.81 18.89 0.08
C GLU A 114 2.08 18.11 0.48
N LYS A 115 2.08 16.78 0.32
CA LYS A 115 3.24 15.94 0.68
C LYS A 115 4.47 16.19 -0.19
N THR A 116 4.28 16.54 -1.46
CA THR A 116 5.39 16.78 -2.40
C THR A 116 5.76 18.23 -2.55
N ASP A 117 5.06 19.17 -1.90
CA ASP A 117 5.20 20.62 -2.05
C ASP A 117 5.12 21.06 -3.53
N LYS A 118 4.16 20.50 -4.25
CA LYS A 118 3.91 20.81 -5.66
C LYS A 118 2.56 21.48 -5.85
N LYS A 119 2.49 22.37 -6.87
CA LYS A 119 1.26 23.08 -7.25
C LYS A 119 0.42 22.27 -8.22
N LYS A 120 -0.85 22.63 -8.36
CA LYS A 120 -1.86 21.99 -9.22
C LYS A 120 -1.45 21.90 -10.70
N ASP A 121 -0.62 22.80 -11.17
CA ASP A 121 -0.12 22.89 -12.54
C ASP A 121 1.18 22.14 -12.81
N PHE A 122 1.67 21.36 -11.83
CA PHE A 122 2.87 20.55 -12.01
C PHE A 122 2.64 19.47 -13.09
N ARG A 123 3.45 19.51 -14.14
CA ARG A 123 3.34 18.64 -15.33
C ARG A 123 4.67 18.03 -15.76
N LYS A 124 5.65 17.97 -14.84
CA LYS A 124 6.94 17.35 -15.09
C LYS A 124 6.88 15.83 -14.85
N ASN A 125 7.96 15.13 -15.19
CA ASN A 125 8.07 13.71 -14.91
C ASN A 125 8.11 13.45 -13.41
N ILE A 126 7.47 12.36 -12.97
CA ILE A 126 7.39 11.91 -11.57
C ILE A 126 8.78 11.69 -10.96
N GLN A 127 9.76 11.31 -11.76
CA GLN A 127 11.17 11.15 -11.34
C GLN A 127 11.78 12.44 -10.75
N SER A 128 11.27 13.61 -11.14
CA SER A 128 11.73 14.88 -10.56
C SER A 128 11.31 15.06 -9.10
N ILE A 129 10.36 14.24 -8.61
CA ILE A 129 9.91 14.18 -7.22
C ILE A 129 10.50 12.93 -6.55
N PHE A 130 10.38 11.78 -7.20
CA PHE A 130 10.81 10.47 -6.74
C PHE A 130 11.82 9.86 -7.73
N PRO A 131 13.12 10.13 -7.58
CA PRO A 131 14.14 9.62 -8.51
C PRO A 131 14.20 8.09 -8.60
N GLN A 132 13.67 7.40 -7.58
CA GLN A 132 13.61 5.94 -7.53
C GLN A 132 12.57 5.34 -8.50
N ILE A 133 11.54 6.11 -8.89
CA ILE A 133 10.48 5.67 -9.82
C ILE A 133 10.96 5.83 -11.26
N LYS A 134 11.63 4.79 -11.78
CA LYS A 134 12.08 4.75 -13.16
C LYS A 134 11.02 4.15 -14.09
N PRO A 135 11.05 4.40 -15.40
CA PRO A 135 10.09 3.85 -16.35
C PRO A 135 9.99 2.32 -16.34
N GLU A 136 11.09 1.63 -15.99
CA GLU A 136 11.16 0.16 -15.89
C GLU A 136 10.28 -0.40 -14.75
N VAL A 137 9.94 0.45 -13.77
CA VAL A 137 9.09 0.09 -12.64
C VAL A 137 7.60 0.20 -12.99
N PHE A 138 7.24 0.86 -14.09
CA PHE A 138 5.84 1.01 -14.47
C PHE A 138 5.18 -0.33 -14.81
N PRO A 139 3.89 -0.52 -14.45
CA PRO A 139 3.15 -1.72 -14.80
C PRO A 139 3.00 -1.83 -16.32
N THR A 140 3.27 -3.01 -16.87
CA THR A 140 3.10 -3.30 -18.31
C THR A 140 1.76 -3.94 -18.63
N GLY A 141 1.09 -4.55 -17.62
CA GLY A 141 -0.21 -5.21 -17.72
C GLY A 141 -1.25 -4.58 -16.79
N GLU A 142 -2.34 -5.31 -16.53
CA GLU A 142 -3.42 -4.90 -15.62
C GLU A 142 -3.08 -5.08 -14.14
N ASP A 143 -2.05 -5.87 -13.82
CA ASP A 143 -1.63 -6.12 -12.46
C ASP A 143 -1.01 -4.87 -11.83
N ALA A 144 -1.33 -4.65 -10.56
CA ALA A 144 -0.71 -3.59 -9.79
C ALA A 144 0.76 -3.93 -9.51
N LYS A 145 1.62 -2.93 -9.57
CA LYS A 145 3.04 -3.04 -9.23
C LYS A 145 3.35 -2.21 -8.01
N GLU A 146 3.95 -2.85 -7.02
CA GLU A 146 4.28 -2.23 -5.74
C GLU A 146 5.78 -1.96 -5.64
N MET A 147 6.14 -0.86 -5.01
CA MET A 147 7.51 -0.56 -4.61
C MET A 147 7.55 0.22 -3.30
N ARG A 148 8.61 0.03 -2.53
CA ARG A 148 8.86 0.84 -1.33
C ARG A 148 9.91 1.90 -1.62
N LEU A 149 9.68 3.10 -1.12
CA LEU A 149 10.62 4.21 -1.22
C LEU A 149 10.59 5.08 0.04
N ALA A 150 11.73 5.68 0.35
CA ALA A 150 11.83 6.71 1.38
C ALA A 150 11.75 8.10 0.75
N TYR A 151 10.92 8.97 1.35
CA TYR A 151 10.77 10.36 0.92
C TYR A 151 10.55 11.28 2.13
N ASN A 152 11.32 12.35 2.24
CA ASN A 152 11.26 13.31 3.34
C ASN A 152 11.29 12.67 4.74
N GLY A 153 12.12 11.63 4.93
CA GLY A 153 12.27 10.92 6.21
C GLY A 153 11.10 10.02 6.59
N ARG A 154 10.23 9.70 5.64
CA ARG A 154 9.12 8.75 5.79
C ARG A 154 9.23 7.61 4.80
N ASP A 155 8.71 6.46 5.19
CA ASP A 155 8.65 5.26 4.36
C ASP A 155 7.27 5.16 3.68
N TYR A 156 7.27 4.96 2.38
CA TYR A 156 6.05 4.84 1.58
C TYR A 156 6.03 3.52 0.80
N LEU A 157 4.88 2.85 0.84
CA LEU A 157 4.51 1.87 -0.17
C LEU A 157 3.84 2.61 -1.32
N VAL A 158 4.41 2.48 -2.51
CA VAL A 158 3.85 3.05 -3.75
C VAL A 158 3.25 1.92 -4.55
N GLU A 159 1.96 2.02 -4.83
CA GLU A 159 1.22 1.12 -5.71
C GLU A 159 0.93 1.83 -7.02
N MET A 160 1.24 1.19 -8.14
CA MET A 160 0.98 1.70 -9.48
C MET A 160 0.14 0.71 -10.27
N LYS A 161 -0.94 1.19 -10.88
CA LYS A 161 -1.82 0.38 -11.72
C LYS A 161 -2.06 1.04 -13.06
N ARG A 162 -2.00 0.26 -14.15
CA ARG A 162 -2.35 0.75 -15.48
C ARG A 162 -3.86 0.72 -15.67
N ILE A 163 -4.42 1.82 -16.16
CA ILE A 163 -5.84 1.98 -16.45
C ILE A 163 -5.96 2.21 -17.94
N ALA A 164 -6.60 1.29 -18.66
CA ALA A 164 -6.92 1.45 -20.06
C ALA A 164 -8.12 2.40 -20.22
N VAL A 165 -8.03 3.35 -21.16
CA VAL A 165 -9.13 4.31 -21.44
C VAL A 165 -10.33 3.60 -22.05
N ASP A 166 -10.12 2.54 -22.80
CA ASP A 166 -11.19 1.74 -23.41
C ASP A 166 -12.16 1.14 -22.38
N ALA A 167 -11.68 0.84 -21.16
CA ALA A 167 -12.52 0.40 -20.05
C ALA A 167 -13.44 1.51 -19.50
N LEU A 168 -13.08 2.78 -19.70
CA LEU A 168 -13.85 3.96 -19.27
C LEU A 168 -14.81 4.46 -20.36
N THR A 169 -14.54 4.16 -21.63
CA THR A 169 -15.30 4.67 -22.79
C THR A 169 -16.32 3.68 -23.34
N GLN A 170 -16.41 2.45 -22.85
CA GLN A 170 -17.43 1.47 -23.31
C GLN A 170 -18.89 1.92 -23.15
N GLN A 171 -19.15 3.10 -22.57
CA GLN A 171 -20.47 3.71 -22.48
C GLN A 171 -20.71 4.91 -23.42
N VAL A 172 -19.72 5.37 -24.18
CA VAL A 172 -19.87 6.57 -25.02
C VAL A 172 -19.10 6.41 -26.35
N ASP A 173 -19.80 6.00 -27.39
CA ASP A 173 -19.34 5.89 -28.78
C ASP A 173 -18.98 7.26 -29.41
N ILE A 174 -18.21 8.14 -28.79
CA ILE A 174 -18.04 9.52 -29.25
C ILE A 174 -16.60 9.87 -29.62
N ILE A 175 -15.60 9.06 -29.26
CA ILE A 175 -14.21 9.43 -29.59
C ILE A 175 -13.50 8.21 -30.19
N GLU A 176 -13.31 8.26 -31.51
CA GLU A 176 -12.22 7.51 -32.15
C GLU A 176 -10.91 8.10 -31.65
N THR A 177 -10.32 7.48 -30.62
CA THR A 177 -9.02 7.88 -30.09
C THR A 177 -8.00 6.86 -30.54
N GLU A 178 -6.93 7.37 -31.15
CA GLU A 178 -5.77 6.59 -31.60
C GLU A 178 -5.28 5.60 -30.54
N GLN A 179 -4.86 4.43 -31.00
CA GLN A 179 -4.37 3.27 -30.28
C GLN A 179 -3.41 3.64 -29.12
N ASN A 180 -3.69 3.13 -27.92
CA ASN A 180 -2.83 3.15 -26.72
C ASN A 180 -2.98 4.29 -25.70
N ASN A 181 -4.13 4.84 -25.47
CA ASN A 181 -4.34 5.74 -24.32
C ASN A 181 -4.58 4.95 -23.04
N SER A 182 -3.50 4.56 -22.37
CA SER A 182 -3.55 4.09 -20.98
C SER A 182 -2.90 5.13 -20.06
N PHE A 183 -3.40 5.21 -18.83
CA PHE A 183 -2.83 6.02 -17.76
C PHE A 183 -2.27 5.11 -16.67
N ILE A 184 -1.34 5.65 -15.87
CA ILE A 184 -0.86 4.98 -14.67
C ILE A 184 -1.43 5.73 -13.46
N ALA A 185 -2.27 5.04 -12.70
CA ALA A 185 -2.71 5.49 -11.39
C ALA A 185 -1.65 5.13 -10.37
N MET A 186 -1.20 6.09 -9.58
CA MET A 186 -0.20 5.90 -8.53
C MET A 186 -0.75 6.34 -7.18
N TYR A 187 -0.69 5.44 -6.21
CA TYR A 187 -1.07 5.65 -4.82
C TYR A 187 0.16 5.57 -3.93
N MET A 188 0.16 6.33 -2.83
CA MET A 188 1.23 6.26 -1.83
C MET A 188 0.63 6.02 -0.45
N PHE A 189 1.06 4.95 0.21
CA PHE A 189 0.65 4.61 1.57
C PHE A 189 1.82 4.87 2.52
N ASP A 190 1.60 5.65 3.56
CA ASP A 190 2.61 5.95 4.57
C ASP A 190 2.75 4.74 5.51
N GLU A 191 3.84 4.00 5.38
CA GLU A 191 4.17 2.82 6.21
C GLU A 191 5.12 3.16 7.36
N THR A 192 5.45 4.43 7.59
CA THR A 192 6.46 4.84 8.58
C THR A 192 6.15 4.32 9.97
N ASP A 193 4.93 4.56 10.45
CA ASP A 193 4.53 4.12 11.79
C ASP A 193 4.47 2.58 11.88
N ILE A 194 3.97 1.93 10.83
CA ILE A 194 3.90 0.46 10.74
C ILE A 194 5.30 -0.13 10.81
N ASN A 195 6.24 0.38 10.03
CA ASN A 195 7.64 -0.07 10.02
C ASN A 195 8.33 0.17 11.38
N MET A 196 8.07 1.32 12.01
CA MET A 196 8.56 1.58 13.37
C MET A 196 8.01 0.57 14.38
N TYR A 197 6.71 0.26 14.33
CA TYR A 197 6.12 -0.74 15.23
C TYR A 197 6.64 -2.15 14.95
N ILE A 198 6.79 -2.54 13.70
CA ILE A 198 7.38 -3.83 13.32
C ILE A 198 8.81 -3.94 13.87
N GLN A 199 9.63 -2.90 13.70
CA GLN A 199 10.98 -2.88 14.22
C GLN A 199 10.99 -2.91 15.75
N LYS A 200 10.12 -2.13 16.40
CA LYS A 200 10.00 -2.15 17.87
C LYS A 200 9.60 -3.53 18.40
N ILE A 201 8.62 -4.18 17.75
CA ILE A 201 8.21 -5.55 18.14
C ILE A 201 9.38 -6.52 17.96
N LYS A 202 10.15 -6.39 16.87
CA LYS A 202 11.35 -7.19 16.64
C LYS A 202 12.40 -6.96 17.73
N ASP A 203 12.69 -5.71 18.06
CA ASP A 203 13.68 -5.30 19.05
C ASP A 203 13.34 -5.74 20.47
N GLU A 204 12.04 -5.76 20.77
CA GLU A 204 11.52 -6.15 22.09
C GLU A 204 11.31 -7.65 22.29
N ARG A 205 11.47 -8.47 21.23
CA ARG A 205 11.39 -9.93 21.36
C ARG A 205 12.41 -10.43 22.38
N PHE A 206 11.99 -11.39 23.19
CA PHE A 206 12.87 -12.03 24.15
C PHE A 206 13.76 -13.07 23.49
N VAL A 207 15.00 -13.08 23.93
CA VAL A 207 16.04 -14.02 23.54
C VAL A 207 16.45 -14.78 24.80
N VAL A 208 16.65 -16.08 24.67
CA VAL A 208 17.17 -16.94 25.69
C VAL A 208 18.64 -17.24 25.40
N GLY A 209 19.50 -16.97 26.35
CA GLY A 209 20.92 -17.33 26.31
C GLY A 209 21.23 -18.36 27.38
N LEU A 210 21.86 -19.45 27.03
CA LEU A 210 22.48 -20.39 27.93
C LEU A 210 23.99 -20.16 27.89
N ILE A 211 24.59 -20.06 29.07
CA ILE A 211 26.04 -19.86 29.25
C ILE A 211 26.57 -20.96 30.11
N TYR A 212 27.46 -21.77 29.60
CA TYR A 212 28.08 -22.88 30.32
C TYR A 212 29.58 -22.63 30.41
N ILE A 213 30.15 -22.97 31.59
CA ILE A 213 31.60 -22.99 31.82
C ILE A 213 32.04 -24.40 31.48
N ASP A 214 32.83 -24.57 30.42
CA ASP A 214 33.11 -25.90 29.84
C ASP A 214 33.99 -26.76 30.71
N ASN A 215 35.01 -26.16 31.37
CA ASN A 215 36.03 -26.84 32.19
C ASN A 215 36.01 -26.35 33.66
N TYR A 216 34.79 -26.24 34.23
CA TYR A 216 34.58 -25.63 35.55
C TYR A 216 35.27 -26.43 36.69
N GLU A 217 35.08 -27.74 36.76
CA GLU A 217 35.63 -28.57 37.83
C GLU A 217 37.16 -28.66 37.74
N GLU A 218 37.70 -28.86 36.55
CA GLU A 218 39.16 -28.93 36.31
C GLU A 218 39.88 -27.62 36.70
N ALA A 219 39.25 -26.49 36.43
CA ALA A 219 39.83 -25.19 36.78
C ALA A 219 39.82 -24.96 38.31
N LEU A 220 38.88 -25.57 39.03
CA LEU A 220 38.79 -25.46 40.49
C LEU A 220 39.70 -26.44 41.25
N GLU A 221 40.09 -27.55 40.65
CA GLU A 221 40.94 -28.54 41.32
C GLU A 221 42.30 -27.98 41.76
N SER A 222 42.85 -27.05 40.97
CA SER A 222 44.16 -26.41 41.25
C SER A 222 44.09 -25.24 42.24
N ILE A 223 42.92 -24.86 42.74
CA ILE A 223 42.68 -23.66 43.53
C ILE A 223 42.34 -24.03 44.98
N ASP A 224 42.98 -23.40 45.97
CA ASP A 224 42.65 -23.55 47.38
C ASP A 224 41.24 -22.99 47.70
N ASP A 225 40.64 -23.47 48.81
CA ASP A 225 39.24 -23.20 49.15
C ASP A 225 38.92 -21.70 49.30
N VAL A 226 39.86 -20.89 49.79
CA VAL A 226 39.67 -19.44 49.95
C VAL A 226 39.61 -18.74 48.59
N ARG A 227 40.54 -19.06 47.71
CA ARG A 227 40.61 -18.52 46.38
C ARG A 227 39.49 -19.03 45.49
N ARG A 228 39.01 -20.27 45.73
CA ARG A 228 37.86 -20.87 45.02
C ARG A 228 36.61 -20.02 45.14
N SER A 229 36.28 -19.56 46.36
CA SER A 229 35.13 -18.69 46.61
C SER A 229 35.27 -17.35 45.90
N LEU A 230 36.49 -16.75 45.90
CA LEU A 230 36.77 -15.51 45.20
C LEU A 230 36.66 -15.68 43.66
N PHE A 231 37.19 -16.78 43.14
CA PHE A 231 37.15 -17.12 41.71
C PHE A 231 35.71 -17.24 41.19
N ILE A 232 34.85 -18.01 41.90
CA ILE A 232 33.42 -18.15 41.57
C ILE A 232 32.74 -16.78 41.64
N GLY A 233 32.95 -16.00 42.69
CA GLY A 233 32.36 -14.67 42.82
C GLY A 233 32.79 -13.69 41.71
N LEU A 234 34.03 -13.81 41.19
CA LEU A 234 34.51 -13.00 40.10
C LEU A 234 33.83 -13.38 38.76
N ILE A 235 33.67 -14.68 38.50
CA ILE A 235 32.93 -15.16 37.30
C ILE A 235 31.48 -14.69 37.35
N ASP A 236 30.79 -14.91 38.48
CA ASP A 236 29.43 -14.45 38.68
C ASP A 236 29.29 -12.95 38.44
N LYS A 237 30.23 -12.15 38.95
CA LYS A 237 30.27 -10.70 38.74
C LYS A 237 30.45 -10.33 37.27
N ARG A 238 31.35 -11.00 36.54
CA ARG A 238 31.62 -10.70 35.12
C ARG A 238 30.40 -11.07 34.25
N VAL A 239 29.83 -12.25 34.43
CA VAL A 239 28.63 -12.68 33.69
C VAL A 239 27.46 -11.70 33.95
N ASN A 240 27.17 -11.40 35.22
CA ASN A 240 26.10 -10.47 35.55
C ASN A 240 26.35 -9.07 35.01
N LYS A 241 27.60 -8.53 35.09
CA LYS A 241 27.96 -7.21 34.58
C LYS A 241 27.81 -7.14 33.06
N TYR A 242 28.21 -8.17 32.33
CA TYR A 242 28.10 -8.24 30.89
C TYR A 242 26.66 -8.13 30.43
N PHE A 243 25.78 -8.91 30.99
CA PHE A 243 24.36 -8.92 30.61
C PHE A 243 23.54 -7.75 31.21
N ALA A 244 23.99 -7.14 32.31
CA ALA A 244 23.31 -5.98 32.91
C ALA A 244 23.17 -4.80 31.94
N CYS A 245 24.13 -4.61 31.02
CA CYS A 245 24.07 -3.58 29.98
C CYS A 245 22.86 -3.71 29.03
N GLY A 246 22.28 -4.93 28.92
CA GLY A 246 21.13 -5.20 28.08
C GLY A 246 19.80 -5.29 28.83
N SER A 247 19.75 -4.85 30.08
CA SER A 247 18.58 -5.06 30.97
C SER A 247 18.15 -6.54 31.04
N ALA A 248 19.13 -7.45 30.98
CA ALA A 248 18.88 -8.88 30.99
C ALA A 248 18.59 -9.38 32.39
N ILE A 249 17.76 -10.41 32.47
CA ILE A 249 17.62 -11.23 33.66
C ILE A 249 18.66 -12.36 33.58
N VAL A 250 19.61 -12.40 34.48
CA VAL A 250 20.60 -13.48 34.57
C VAL A 250 20.32 -14.31 35.81
N ARG A 251 20.28 -15.62 35.64
CA ARG A 251 20.09 -16.57 36.76
C ARG A 251 21.07 -17.70 36.65
N LYS A 252 21.78 -17.96 37.76
CA LYS A 252 22.61 -19.14 37.90
C LYS A 252 21.69 -20.35 38.14
N MET A 253 21.77 -21.33 37.27
CA MET A 253 20.94 -22.54 37.31
C MET A 253 21.64 -23.66 38.06
N GLU A 254 22.93 -23.83 37.78
CA GLU A 254 23.82 -24.81 38.36
C GLU A 254 25.16 -24.14 38.72
N LYS A 255 26.13 -24.88 39.21
CA LYS A 255 27.45 -24.33 39.59
C LYS A 255 28.15 -23.65 38.40
N ASP A 256 28.02 -24.23 37.24
CA ASP A 256 28.70 -23.91 35.98
C ASP A 256 27.76 -23.37 34.90
N LYS A 257 26.43 -23.26 35.16
CA LYS A 257 25.42 -22.93 34.13
C LYS A 257 24.61 -21.71 34.51
N TYR A 258 24.46 -20.79 33.57
CA TYR A 258 23.65 -19.59 33.71
C TYR A 258 22.59 -19.54 32.59
N LEU A 259 21.45 -18.99 32.94
CA LEU A 259 20.36 -18.60 32.02
C LEU A 259 20.33 -17.09 31.97
N ALA A 260 20.34 -16.53 30.76
CA ALA A 260 20.12 -15.11 30.50
C ALA A 260 18.89 -14.93 29.64
N ILE A 261 18.01 -14.00 30.00
CA ILE A 261 16.86 -13.59 29.20
C ILE A 261 17.00 -12.11 28.93
N PHE A 262 16.99 -11.72 27.64
CA PHE A 262 17.22 -10.35 27.22
C PHE A 262 16.49 -10.04 25.93
N ARG A 263 16.46 -8.76 25.52
CA ARG A 263 15.77 -8.31 24.29
C ARG A 263 16.64 -8.54 23.06
N TYR A 264 16.00 -8.78 21.93
CA TYR A 264 16.66 -9.02 20.63
C TYR A 264 17.61 -7.88 20.23
N LYS A 265 17.23 -6.63 20.49
CA LYS A 265 18.10 -5.47 20.25
C LYS A 265 19.47 -5.60 20.93
N TYR A 266 19.52 -6.24 22.10
CA TYR A 266 20.78 -6.47 22.80
C TYR A 266 21.58 -7.62 22.17
N LEU A 267 20.91 -8.64 21.61
CA LEU A 267 21.57 -9.71 20.85
C LEU A 267 22.38 -9.14 19.69
N GLU A 268 21.84 -8.19 18.92
CA GLU A 268 22.56 -7.56 17.82
C GLU A 268 23.87 -6.91 18.28
N LYS A 269 23.85 -6.29 19.47
CA LYS A 269 25.05 -5.74 20.12
C LYS A 269 26.05 -6.83 20.51
N LEU A 270 25.58 -7.94 21.15
CA LEU A 270 26.43 -9.07 21.53
C LEU A 270 27.08 -9.73 20.31
N MET A 271 26.36 -9.82 19.19
CA MET A 271 26.90 -10.35 17.93
C MET A 271 27.94 -9.41 17.33
N SER A 272 27.76 -8.10 17.43
CA SER A 272 28.72 -7.10 16.91
C SER A 272 30.03 -7.08 17.69
N ASP A 273 29.99 -7.32 19.01
CA ASP A 273 31.17 -7.41 19.87
C ASP A 273 31.74 -8.85 19.95
N ARG A 274 31.18 -9.76 19.14
CA ARG A 274 31.59 -11.18 19.07
C ARG A 274 31.57 -11.89 20.41
N PHE A 275 30.59 -11.56 21.24
CA PHE A 275 30.46 -12.12 22.60
C PHE A 275 31.74 -11.96 23.42
N SER A 276 32.20 -10.74 23.59
CA SER A 276 33.46 -10.41 24.29
C SER A 276 33.58 -11.00 25.71
N LEU A 277 32.48 -11.44 26.29
CA LEU A 277 32.48 -12.21 27.57
C LEU A 277 33.36 -13.47 27.50
N LEU A 278 33.46 -14.12 26.33
CA LEU A 278 34.29 -15.30 26.13
C LEU A 278 35.77 -15.00 26.44
N GLU A 279 36.28 -13.90 25.91
CA GLU A 279 37.66 -13.48 26.15
C GLU A 279 37.84 -12.89 27.58
N ASP A 280 36.81 -12.18 28.08
CA ASP A 280 36.87 -11.64 29.44
C ASP A 280 37.01 -12.74 30.49
N ILE A 281 36.24 -13.83 30.36
CA ILE A 281 36.34 -14.97 31.26
C ILE A 281 37.68 -15.71 31.13
N LYS A 282 38.21 -15.92 29.91
CA LYS A 282 39.54 -16.49 29.67
C LYS A 282 40.64 -15.70 30.38
N SER A 283 40.47 -14.41 30.59
CA SER A 283 41.43 -13.56 31.26
C SER A 283 41.50 -13.72 32.79
N VAL A 284 40.55 -14.47 33.40
CA VAL A 284 40.48 -14.66 34.84
C VAL A 284 41.61 -15.58 35.30
N LYS A 285 42.51 -15.06 36.13
CA LYS A 285 43.64 -15.80 36.72
C LYS A 285 43.70 -15.51 38.22
N ILE A 286 43.33 -16.50 39.04
CA ILE A 286 43.38 -16.44 40.49
C ILE A 286 44.03 -17.72 41.02
N GLY A 287 45.21 -18.06 40.49
CA GLY A 287 45.92 -19.28 40.89
C GLY A 287 45.42 -20.56 40.19
N ASN A 288 44.52 -20.43 39.23
CA ASN A 288 44.10 -21.52 38.35
C ASN A 288 45.22 -21.84 37.33
N GLU A 289 45.56 -23.09 37.19
CA GLU A 289 46.53 -23.58 36.20
C GLU A 289 45.89 -23.62 34.78
N MET A 290 44.60 -23.99 34.71
CA MET A 290 43.84 -24.05 33.48
C MET A 290 43.05 -22.78 33.23
N THR A 291 43.03 -22.33 31.97
CA THR A 291 42.22 -21.20 31.53
C THR A 291 40.77 -21.62 31.40
N LEU A 292 39.84 -20.83 31.98
CA LEU A 292 38.42 -21.07 31.82
C LEU A 292 37.96 -20.81 30.38
N THR A 293 37.08 -21.68 29.88
CA THR A 293 36.35 -21.49 28.64
C THR A 293 34.83 -21.44 28.88
N LEU A 294 34.15 -20.72 28.05
CA LEU A 294 32.69 -20.61 28.02
C LEU A 294 32.14 -21.06 26.71
N SER A 295 30.98 -21.70 26.77
CA SER A 295 30.11 -21.89 25.62
C SER A 295 28.82 -21.10 25.80
N ILE A 296 28.34 -20.48 24.71
CA ILE A 296 27.11 -19.69 24.74
C ILE A 296 26.17 -20.20 23.64
N GLY A 297 24.99 -20.69 24.05
CA GLY A 297 23.90 -21.09 23.16
C GLY A 297 22.78 -20.03 23.20
N VAL A 298 22.34 -19.56 22.03
CA VAL A 298 21.31 -18.53 21.94
C VAL A 298 20.10 -19.05 21.18
N GLY A 299 18.91 -18.88 21.74
CA GLY A 299 17.62 -19.22 21.13
C GLY A 299 16.76 -17.99 20.95
N THR A 300 16.30 -17.79 19.70
CA THR A 300 15.44 -16.68 19.29
C THR A 300 14.56 -17.07 18.11
N GLY A 301 13.51 -16.31 17.86
CA GLY A 301 12.67 -16.46 16.66
C GLY A 301 11.57 -17.51 16.78
N ALA A 302 11.49 -18.28 17.86
CA ALA A 302 10.40 -19.22 18.09
C ALA A 302 9.11 -18.51 18.56
N SER A 303 7.99 -19.24 18.50
CA SER A 303 6.66 -18.71 18.83
C SER A 303 6.45 -18.40 20.31
N ASP A 304 7.21 -19.07 21.19
CA ASP A 304 7.10 -18.94 22.64
C ASP A 304 8.47 -19.07 23.35
N TYR A 305 8.49 -18.75 24.64
CA TYR A 305 9.72 -18.74 25.44
C TYR A 305 10.31 -20.14 25.66
N ALA A 306 9.46 -21.16 25.79
CA ALA A 306 9.90 -22.54 26.00
C ALA A 306 10.64 -23.04 24.76
N LYS A 307 10.10 -22.80 23.58
CA LYS A 307 10.77 -23.14 22.31
C LYS A 307 12.07 -22.36 22.10
N ASN A 308 12.14 -21.08 22.50
CA ASN A 308 13.40 -20.34 22.46
C ASN A 308 14.45 -20.97 23.39
N TYR A 309 14.04 -21.49 24.53
CA TYR A 309 14.93 -22.24 25.44
C TYR A 309 15.43 -23.54 24.76
N ASP A 310 14.55 -24.30 24.10
CA ASP A 310 14.92 -25.52 23.41
C ASP A 310 15.90 -25.24 22.25
N VAL A 311 15.69 -24.14 21.52
CA VAL A 311 16.62 -23.68 20.49
C VAL A 311 17.97 -23.31 21.10
N ALA A 312 17.99 -22.59 22.23
CA ALA A 312 19.23 -22.25 22.94
C ALA A 312 19.97 -23.51 23.41
N LYS A 313 19.23 -24.49 23.90
CA LYS A 313 19.79 -25.80 24.33
C LYS A 313 20.41 -26.54 23.16
N SER A 314 19.71 -26.64 22.04
CA SER A 314 20.26 -27.26 20.82
C SER A 314 21.50 -26.53 20.29
N ALA A 315 21.52 -25.18 20.36
CA ALA A 315 22.69 -24.40 19.99
C ALA A 315 23.88 -24.65 20.96
N MET A 316 23.59 -24.80 22.26
CA MET A 316 24.59 -25.14 23.28
C MET A 316 25.19 -26.53 23.02
N ASP A 317 24.35 -27.53 22.73
CA ASP A 317 24.80 -28.91 22.45
C ASP A 317 25.72 -28.93 21.24
N LEU A 318 25.44 -28.11 20.22
CA LEU A 318 26.31 -27.93 19.04
C LEU A 318 27.63 -27.23 19.37
N ALA A 319 27.62 -26.25 20.27
CA ALA A 319 28.85 -25.56 20.69
C ALA A 319 29.77 -26.50 21.46
N LEU A 320 29.22 -27.24 22.42
CA LEU A 320 29.96 -28.25 23.23
C LEU A 320 30.48 -29.39 22.32
N GLY A 321 29.68 -29.88 21.38
CA GLY A 321 30.06 -30.95 20.44
C GLY A 321 31.21 -30.57 19.48
N ARG A 322 31.50 -29.26 19.35
CA ARG A 322 32.66 -28.75 18.58
C ARG A 322 33.91 -28.54 19.46
N GLY A 323 33.86 -28.87 20.70
CA GLY A 323 34.99 -28.78 21.66
C GLY A 323 34.97 -27.52 22.53
N GLY A 324 33.81 -26.82 22.61
CA GLY A 324 33.72 -25.55 23.30
C GLY A 324 34.41 -24.39 22.58
N ALA A 325 34.51 -23.22 23.22
CA ALA A 325 35.13 -22.02 22.64
C ALA A 325 36.63 -21.92 22.97
#